data_03cb227a66ed33f087883f780fb785c9
#
_entry.id   03cb227a66ed33f087883f780fb785c9
#
_cell.length_a   1.000
_cell.length_b   1.000
_cell.length_c   1.000
_cell.angle_alpha   90.00
_cell.angle_beta   90.00
_cell.angle_gamma   90.00
#
_symmetry.space_group_name_H-M   'P 1'
#
loop_
_entity.id
_entity.type
_entity.pdbx_description
1 polymer ?
#
loop_
_entity_poly.entity_id
_entity_poly.type
_entity_poly.pdbx_seq_one_letter_code
_entity_poly.pdbx_strand_id
1 'polypeptide(L)'
;MIHRLRRRDAIRAMAAALAGPALARAAADGLPEQIVDAMNALFGKHPGSRAAHAKGVVCAGEFTPAPSAATLSKAVHLQGKPVKATVRFSDSTGVPDIPDGVPEAGPRGMAVRFHLPDGGRTDIVANAFNGFAVATGEEFLAFLKAVAASGKDAPKPTPLDRFLEAHPRARRVVTAPKPVPASFATEPDYGVNAFEFTNAEGKARLGRYRLLPEAGSKFLSAEEAAKRPRDFLIDELGERLARGPARFRIVVQLAGEGDKTDDATEVWPDDRPTVELGVLSVTGKVADSDAAQRALAFDPLHLVDGIEASDDPLLEVRSAVYAVSRRRRKSG
;
A
#
# COMPACT_ATOMS: atom_id res chain seq x y z
N MET A 1 -60.99 14.09 19.90
CA MET A 1 -60.17 13.24 20.77
C MET A 1 -59.31 12.35 19.88
N ILE A 2 -58.37 12.93 19.16
CA ILE A 2 -57.44 12.23 18.24
C ILE A 2 -56.12 13.04 18.21
N HIS A 3 -54.97 12.36 18.24
CA HIS A 3 -53.63 12.83 18.07
C HIS A 3 -52.82 13.35 19.30
N ARG A 4 -52.37 12.41 20.15
CA ARG A 4 -51.19 12.60 21.00
C ARG A 4 -50.21 11.39 21.09
N LEU A 5 -50.20 10.49 20.12
CA LEU A 5 -49.39 9.26 20.19
C LEU A 5 -48.38 9.05 19.08
N ARG A 6 -47.89 10.11 18.37
CA ARG A 6 -46.95 9.93 17.26
C ARG A 6 -45.56 10.64 17.41
N ARG A 7 -45.32 11.35 18.50
CA ARG A 7 -43.98 12.03 18.67
C ARG A 7 -42.95 11.21 19.46
N ARG A 8 -43.37 10.24 20.27
CA ARG A 8 -42.45 9.44 21.08
C ARG A 8 -41.84 8.25 20.31
N ASP A 9 -42.55 7.70 19.35
CA ASP A 9 -42.06 6.56 18.57
C ASP A 9 -41.12 6.97 17.45
N ALA A 10 -41.27 8.16 16.88
CA ALA A 10 -40.33 8.72 15.90
C ALA A 10 -38.96 9.06 16.53
N ILE A 11 -38.95 9.48 17.80
CA ILE A 11 -37.70 9.79 18.51
C ILE A 11 -36.95 8.50 18.88
N ARG A 12 -37.65 7.39 19.17
CA ARG A 12 -37.01 6.10 19.45
C ARG A 12 -36.46 5.43 18.19
N ALA A 13 -37.12 5.57 17.05
CA ALA A 13 -36.60 5.08 15.76
C ALA A 13 -35.38 5.85 15.27
N MET A 14 -35.33 7.18 15.50
CA MET A 14 -34.15 8.00 15.18
C MET A 14 -32.95 7.72 16.08
N ALA A 15 -33.17 7.40 17.37
CA ALA A 15 -32.10 7.05 18.30
C ALA A 15 -31.47 5.69 18.00
N ALA A 16 -32.25 4.72 17.48
CA ALA A 16 -31.74 3.40 17.09
C ALA A 16 -30.96 3.42 15.77
N ALA A 17 -31.33 4.30 14.82
CA ALA A 17 -30.63 4.43 13.54
C ALA A 17 -29.27 5.17 13.64
N LEU A 18 -29.09 6.00 14.70
CA LEU A 18 -27.81 6.70 14.95
C LEU A 18 -26.84 5.91 15.84
N ALA A 19 -27.30 4.86 16.53
CA ALA A 19 -26.45 4.04 17.40
C ALA A 19 -25.70 2.94 16.63
N GLY A 20 -26.20 2.47 15.50
CA GLY A 20 -25.58 1.39 14.72
C GLY A 20 -24.18 1.71 14.20
N PRO A 21 -23.97 2.79 13.44
CA PRO A 21 -22.65 3.14 12.94
C PRO A 21 -21.68 3.65 14.02
N ALA A 22 -22.19 4.26 15.09
CA ALA A 22 -21.37 4.70 16.21
C ALA A 22 -20.84 3.54 17.07
N LEU A 23 -21.65 2.50 17.27
CA LEU A 23 -21.24 1.28 17.99
C LEU A 23 -20.27 0.42 17.17
N ALA A 24 -20.43 0.34 15.84
CA ALA A 24 -19.46 -0.31 14.96
C ALA A 24 -18.11 0.43 14.94
N ARG A 25 -18.14 1.76 14.96
CA ARG A 25 -16.94 2.59 15.04
C ARG A 25 -16.23 2.49 16.41
N ALA A 26 -16.98 2.41 17.50
CA ALA A 26 -16.43 2.22 18.86
C ALA A 26 -15.82 0.81 19.05
N ALA A 27 -16.34 -0.20 18.37
CA ALA A 27 -15.75 -1.55 18.38
C ALA A 27 -14.45 -1.65 17.57
N ALA A 28 -14.20 -0.72 16.62
CA ALA A 28 -12.96 -0.59 15.87
C ALA A 28 -11.92 0.32 16.57
N ASP A 29 -12.31 1.04 17.63
CA ASP A 29 -11.39 1.85 18.43
C ASP A 29 -10.33 0.95 19.06
N GLY A 30 -9.05 1.14 18.63
CA GLY A 30 -7.91 0.34 19.06
C GLY A 30 -7.44 -0.75 18.09
N LEU A 31 -8.18 -1.08 17.03
CA LEU A 31 -7.73 -2.04 16.02
C LEU A 31 -6.40 -1.61 15.34
N PRO A 32 -6.21 -0.35 14.92
CA PRO A 32 -4.94 0.09 14.36
C PRO A 32 -3.77 -0.05 15.34
N GLU A 33 -3.98 0.27 16.61
CA GLU A 33 -3.00 0.09 17.68
C GLU A 33 -2.65 -1.39 17.86
N GLN A 34 -3.64 -2.28 17.91
CA GLN A 34 -3.44 -3.72 18.03
C GLN A 34 -2.66 -4.30 16.83
N ILE A 35 -2.93 -3.82 15.62
CA ILE A 35 -2.20 -4.23 14.41
C ILE A 35 -0.73 -3.81 14.52
N VAL A 36 -0.45 -2.56 14.93
CA VAL A 36 0.94 -2.09 15.10
C VAL A 36 1.64 -2.85 16.23
N ASP A 37 0.94 -3.18 17.31
CA ASP A 37 1.48 -4.00 18.41
C ASP A 37 1.82 -5.42 17.94
N ALA A 38 0.95 -6.03 17.13
CA ALA A 38 1.20 -7.35 16.54
C ALA A 38 2.39 -7.34 15.57
N MET A 39 2.55 -6.29 14.75
CA MET A 39 3.73 -6.09 13.91
C MET A 39 5.01 -5.96 14.77
N ASN A 40 4.98 -5.14 15.83
CA ASN A 40 6.12 -4.97 16.73
C ASN A 40 6.46 -6.26 17.51
N ALA A 41 5.45 -7.07 17.86
CA ALA A 41 5.68 -8.37 18.47
C ALA A 41 6.35 -9.35 17.50
N LEU A 42 6.03 -9.27 16.21
CA LEU A 42 6.57 -10.15 15.17
C LEU A 42 7.97 -9.73 14.72
N PHE A 43 8.23 -8.44 14.54
CA PHE A 43 9.46 -7.93 13.95
C PHE A 43 10.43 -7.29 14.96
N GLY A 44 10.01 -7.13 16.21
CA GLY A 44 10.72 -6.32 17.21
C GLY A 44 10.29 -4.85 17.14
N LYS A 45 10.49 -4.16 18.26
CA LYS A 45 10.27 -2.71 18.34
C LYS A 45 11.59 -1.99 18.07
N HIS A 46 11.67 -1.28 16.97
CA HIS A 46 12.86 -0.53 16.56
C HIS A 46 12.58 0.99 16.66
N PRO A 47 13.11 1.71 17.67
CA PRO A 47 12.91 3.15 17.83
C PRO A 47 13.24 3.92 16.56
N GLY A 48 12.42 4.90 16.20
CA GLY A 48 12.59 5.70 14.98
C GLY A 48 12.21 4.99 13.66
N SER A 49 11.94 3.67 13.68
CA SER A 49 11.59 2.87 12.50
C SER A 49 10.07 2.65 12.36
N ARG A 50 9.63 2.29 11.16
CA ARG A 50 8.26 1.87 10.87
C ARG A 50 8.02 0.46 11.42
N ALA A 51 6.77 0.18 11.82
CA ALA A 51 6.37 -1.17 12.26
C ALA A 51 6.39 -2.21 11.12
N ALA A 52 6.27 -1.76 9.87
CA ALA A 52 6.49 -2.53 8.65
C ALA A 52 7.14 -1.62 7.61
N HIS A 53 7.78 -2.19 6.61
CA HIS A 53 8.56 -1.43 5.62
C HIS A 53 9.61 -0.53 6.29
N ALA A 54 10.32 -1.04 7.31
CA ALA A 54 11.28 -0.26 8.10
C ALA A 54 12.50 0.14 7.28
N LYS A 55 13.15 -0.84 6.61
CA LYS A 55 14.28 -0.60 5.72
C LYS A 55 13.81 -0.01 4.39
N GLY A 56 14.50 1.00 3.88
CA GLY A 56 14.18 1.58 2.59
C GLY A 56 15.02 2.81 2.27
N VAL A 57 14.73 3.42 1.13
CA VAL A 57 15.44 4.59 0.62
C VAL A 57 14.45 5.61 0.04
N VAL A 58 14.70 6.90 0.30
CA VAL A 58 13.91 8.01 -0.25
C VAL A 58 14.66 8.62 -1.42
N CYS A 59 13.92 8.83 -2.51
CA CYS A 59 14.40 9.41 -3.74
C CYS A 59 13.56 10.61 -4.15
N ALA A 60 14.20 11.55 -4.84
CA ALA A 60 13.54 12.59 -5.60
C ALA A 60 13.13 12.06 -6.98
N GLY A 61 12.07 12.61 -7.53
CA GLY A 61 11.58 12.27 -8.86
C GLY A 61 10.69 13.34 -9.44
N GLU A 62 10.26 13.09 -10.66
CA GLU A 62 9.29 13.91 -11.39
C GLU A 62 8.30 12.99 -12.10
N PHE A 63 7.04 13.35 -12.07
CA PHE A 63 6.00 12.66 -12.80
C PHE A 63 5.53 13.52 -13.97
N THR A 64 5.58 12.96 -15.18
CA THR A 64 5.08 13.57 -16.40
C THR A 64 3.80 12.84 -16.82
N PRO A 65 2.63 13.49 -16.75
CA PRO A 65 1.37 12.85 -17.10
C PRO A 65 1.28 12.61 -18.62
N ALA A 66 0.67 11.48 -18.99
CA ALA A 66 0.32 11.15 -20.37
C ALA A 66 -0.98 11.88 -20.79
N PRO A 67 -1.19 12.16 -22.07
CA PRO A 67 -2.46 12.74 -22.54
C PRO A 67 -3.70 11.93 -22.18
N SER A 68 -3.58 10.60 -22.07
CA SER A 68 -4.65 9.69 -21.67
C SER A 68 -5.08 9.86 -20.21
N ALA A 69 -4.24 10.41 -19.35
CA ALA A 69 -4.54 10.55 -17.92
C ALA A 69 -5.77 11.44 -17.67
N ALA A 70 -5.87 12.55 -18.39
CA ALA A 70 -7.01 13.49 -18.28
C ALA A 70 -8.34 12.86 -18.72
N THR A 71 -8.31 11.84 -19.58
CA THR A 71 -9.53 11.12 -19.98
C THR A 71 -10.09 10.23 -18.86
N LEU A 72 -9.25 9.88 -17.89
CA LEU A 72 -9.63 9.05 -16.74
C LEU A 72 -9.99 9.88 -15.52
N SER A 73 -9.21 10.92 -15.21
CA SER A 73 -9.42 11.72 -14.00
C SER A 73 -9.11 13.20 -14.22
N LYS A 74 -9.90 14.06 -13.59
CA LYS A 74 -9.68 15.52 -13.52
C LYS A 74 -8.62 15.93 -12.49
N ALA A 75 -8.00 14.99 -11.79
CA ALA A 75 -6.99 15.26 -10.77
C ALA A 75 -5.86 16.13 -11.32
N VAL A 76 -5.50 17.19 -10.59
CA VAL A 76 -4.63 18.28 -11.08
C VAL A 76 -3.26 17.81 -11.58
N HIS A 77 -2.66 16.79 -10.94
CA HIS A 77 -1.37 16.22 -11.35
C HIS A 77 -1.45 15.36 -12.62
N LEU A 78 -2.66 15.09 -13.11
CA LEU A 78 -2.92 14.34 -14.34
C LEU A 78 -3.24 15.25 -15.54
N GLN A 79 -3.13 16.59 -15.37
CA GLN A 79 -3.56 17.58 -16.38
C GLN A 79 -2.38 18.12 -17.23
N GLY A 80 -1.48 17.25 -17.65
CA GLY A 80 -0.48 17.56 -18.70
C GLY A 80 0.78 18.30 -18.25
N LYS A 81 0.85 18.83 -17.02
CA LYS A 81 2.06 19.48 -16.49
C LYS A 81 2.83 18.55 -15.59
N PRO A 82 4.17 18.42 -15.75
CA PRO A 82 4.99 17.67 -14.83
C PRO A 82 4.89 18.17 -13.38
N VAL A 83 4.92 17.26 -12.43
CA VAL A 83 4.95 17.57 -11.00
C VAL A 83 6.11 16.87 -10.32
N LYS A 84 6.71 17.52 -9.31
CA LYS A 84 7.73 16.89 -8.48
C LYS A 84 7.14 15.70 -7.71
N ALA A 85 7.96 14.67 -7.52
CA ALA A 85 7.59 13.51 -6.74
C ALA A 85 8.65 13.17 -5.69
N THR A 86 8.18 12.61 -4.57
CA THR A 86 9.02 11.91 -3.60
C THR A 86 8.68 10.43 -3.67
N VAL A 87 9.68 9.61 -3.90
CA VAL A 87 9.53 8.16 -4.05
C VAL A 87 10.24 7.46 -2.89
N ARG A 88 9.61 6.43 -2.33
CA ARG A 88 10.24 5.57 -1.35
C ARG A 88 10.15 4.12 -1.76
N PHE A 89 11.30 3.47 -1.89
CA PHE A 89 11.40 2.01 -1.99
C PHE A 89 11.68 1.41 -0.62
N SER A 90 11.23 0.17 -0.38
CA SER A 90 11.41 -0.48 0.92
C SER A 90 11.25 -1.99 0.86
N ASP A 91 11.93 -2.69 1.77
CA ASP A 91 11.63 -4.07 2.12
C ASP A 91 10.36 -4.14 2.99
N SER A 92 9.69 -5.32 3.08
CA SER A 92 8.36 -5.44 3.67
C SER A 92 8.33 -5.42 5.20
N THR A 93 9.39 -5.91 5.86
CA THR A 93 9.36 -6.16 7.31
C THR A 93 9.55 -4.93 8.17
N GLY A 94 9.29 -5.05 9.48
CA GLY A 94 9.61 -4.05 10.49
C GLY A 94 11.07 -4.08 10.95
N VAL A 95 11.92 -4.95 10.38
CA VAL A 95 13.34 -5.08 10.70
C VAL A 95 14.17 -4.10 9.86
N PRO A 96 14.80 -3.06 10.45
CA PRO A 96 15.44 -1.99 9.68
C PRO A 96 16.76 -2.40 9.01
N ASP A 97 17.34 -3.52 9.40
CA ASP A 97 18.62 -4.02 8.90
C ASP A 97 18.51 -5.39 8.22
N ILE A 98 17.31 -5.79 7.79
CA ILE A 98 17.11 -7.04 7.05
C ILE A 98 17.96 -7.05 5.77
N PRO A 99 18.65 -8.16 5.43
CA PRO A 99 19.34 -8.27 4.16
C PRO A 99 18.35 -8.24 2.97
N ASP A 100 18.62 -7.46 1.92
CA ASP A 100 17.75 -7.35 0.75
C ASP A 100 17.61 -8.70 -0.01
N GLY A 101 18.62 -9.56 0.08
CA GLY A 101 18.69 -10.83 -0.66
C GLY A 101 17.87 -11.97 -0.07
N VAL A 102 17.22 -11.80 1.09
CA VAL A 102 16.42 -12.86 1.70
C VAL A 102 14.95 -12.79 1.25
N PRO A 103 14.26 -13.95 1.08
CA PRO A 103 12.85 -13.98 0.68
C PRO A 103 11.93 -13.22 1.64
N GLU A 104 12.24 -13.19 2.94
CA GLU A 104 11.49 -12.52 3.99
C GLU A 104 11.48 -11.00 3.82
N ALA A 105 12.42 -10.42 3.08
CA ALA A 105 12.43 -9.00 2.72
C ALA A 105 11.32 -8.62 1.73
N GLY A 106 10.75 -9.59 1.01
CA GLY A 106 9.62 -9.41 0.10
C GLY A 106 8.24 -9.66 0.73
N PRO A 107 7.15 -9.22 0.08
CA PRO A 107 7.15 -8.38 -1.11
C PRO A 107 7.60 -6.95 -0.79
N ARG A 108 8.44 -6.40 -1.64
CA ARG A 108 8.93 -5.02 -1.49
C ARG A 108 7.83 -4.01 -1.73
N GLY A 109 8.10 -2.75 -1.46
CA GLY A 109 7.08 -1.72 -1.65
C GLY A 109 7.65 -0.45 -2.25
N MET A 110 6.81 0.19 -3.06
CA MET A 110 7.03 1.50 -3.63
C MET A 110 5.90 2.44 -3.21
N ALA A 111 6.26 3.59 -2.66
CA ALA A 111 5.30 4.66 -2.38
C ALA A 111 5.73 5.94 -3.08
N VAL A 112 4.76 6.62 -3.70
CA VAL A 112 4.97 7.84 -4.46
C VAL A 112 4.12 8.95 -3.87
N ARG A 113 4.71 10.09 -3.61
CA ARG A 113 4.03 11.34 -3.27
C ARG A 113 4.20 12.32 -4.41
N PHE A 114 3.10 12.80 -4.96
CA PHE A 114 3.07 13.90 -5.91
C PHE A 114 2.92 15.21 -5.15
N HIS A 115 3.76 16.20 -5.48
CA HIS A 115 3.69 17.55 -4.93
C HIS A 115 2.89 18.41 -5.88
N LEU A 116 1.74 18.87 -5.42
CA LEU A 116 0.78 19.59 -6.26
C LEU A 116 1.12 21.08 -6.38
N PRO A 117 0.70 21.74 -7.45
CA PRO A 117 1.00 23.16 -7.69
C PRO A 117 0.47 24.11 -6.62
N ASP A 118 -0.61 23.74 -5.95
CA ASP A 118 -1.24 24.49 -4.85
C ASP A 118 -0.57 24.24 -3.46
N GLY A 119 0.51 23.47 -3.43
CA GLY A 119 1.18 23.05 -2.20
C GLY A 119 0.56 21.82 -1.54
N GLY A 120 -0.52 21.28 -2.10
CA GLY A 120 -1.12 20.01 -1.69
C GLY A 120 -0.27 18.80 -2.08
N ARG A 121 -0.80 17.62 -1.83
CA ARG A 121 -0.15 16.34 -2.16
C ARG A 121 -1.17 15.23 -2.38
N THR A 122 -0.78 14.22 -3.14
CA THR A 122 -1.50 12.95 -3.22
C THR A 122 -0.50 11.80 -3.24
N ASP A 123 -0.90 10.64 -2.71
CA ASP A 123 0.02 9.52 -2.52
C ASP A 123 -0.48 8.26 -3.23
N ILE A 124 0.43 7.49 -3.83
CA ILE A 124 0.22 6.09 -4.22
C ILE A 124 1.05 5.22 -3.28
N VAL A 125 0.44 4.14 -2.77
CA VAL A 125 1.14 3.13 -1.95
C VAL A 125 0.93 1.77 -2.58
N ALA A 126 2.00 1.18 -3.07
CA ALA A 126 2.02 -0.07 -3.81
C ALA A 126 3.03 -1.07 -3.21
N ASN A 127 2.93 -2.32 -3.63
CA ASN A 127 3.89 -3.37 -3.29
C ASN A 127 4.14 -4.29 -4.48
N ALA A 128 5.22 -5.06 -4.43
CA ALA A 128 5.66 -5.92 -5.52
C ALA A 128 4.84 -7.22 -5.67
N PHE A 129 3.70 -7.34 -5.02
CA PHE A 129 2.79 -8.47 -5.13
C PHE A 129 1.39 -8.01 -5.54
N ASN A 130 0.85 -8.60 -6.61
CA ASN A 130 -0.49 -8.27 -7.09
C ASN A 130 -1.56 -9.00 -6.25
N GLY A 131 -1.94 -8.42 -5.13
CA GLY A 131 -2.93 -8.92 -4.19
C GLY A 131 -2.53 -8.75 -2.73
N PHE A 132 -3.46 -9.00 -1.83
CA PHE A 132 -3.26 -8.95 -0.39
C PHE A 132 -3.75 -10.24 0.28
N ALA A 133 -3.26 -10.51 1.50
CA ALA A 133 -3.54 -11.79 2.17
C ALA A 133 -4.97 -11.87 2.72
N VAL A 134 -5.57 -10.75 3.07
CA VAL A 134 -6.84 -10.66 3.79
C VAL A 134 -7.67 -9.48 3.29
N ALA A 135 -8.98 -9.52 3.54
CA ALA A 135 -9.92 -8.51 3.06
C ALA A 135 -10.22 -7.43 4.12
N THR A 136 -10.01 -7.70 5.40
CA THR A 136 -10.34 -6.77 6.50
C THR A 136 -9.18 -6.56 7.47
N GLY A 137 -9.28 -5.52 8.29
CA GLY A 137 -8.30 -5.23 9.35
C GLY A 137 -8.29 -6.27 10.46
N GLU A 138 -9.46 -6.80 10.82
CA GLU A 138 -9.62 -7.85 11.81
C GLU A 138 -8.95 -9.16 11.36
N GLU A 139 -9.17 -9.54 10.10
CA GLU A 139 -8.46 -10.68 9.50
C GLU A 139 -6.94 -10.43 9.44
N PHE A 140 -6.51 -9.19 9.18
CA PHE A 140 -5.09 -8.85 9.20
C PHE A 140 -4.48 -9.02 10.58
N LEU A 141 -5.16 -8.56 11.63
CA LEU A 141 -4.73 -8.78 13.01
C LEU A 141 -4.67 -10.26 13.35
N ALA A 142 -5.70 -11.04 12.95
CA ALA A 142 -5.73 -12.49 13.16
C ALA A 142 -4.59 -13.19 12.43
N PHE A 143 -4.31 -12.81 11.19
CA PHE A 143 -3.17 -13.30 10.40
C PHE A 143 -1.83 -13.03 11.10
N LEU A 144 -1.57 -11.80 11.54
CA LEU A 144 -0.33 -11.44 12.24
C LEU A 144 -0.15 -12.24 13.53
N LYS A 145 -1.23 -12.42 14.31
CA LYS A 145 -1.22 -13.24 15.53
C LYS A 145 -0.94 -14.72 15.21
N ALA A 146 -1.54 -15.25 14.14
CA ALA A 146 -1.30 -16.62 13.70
C ALA A 146 0.17 -16.83 13.27
N VAL A 147 0.75 -15.88 12.52
CA VAL A 147 2.17 -15.91 12.15
C VAL A 147 3.05 -15.89 13.40
N ALA A 148 2.82 -14.97 14.34
CA ALA A 148 3.60 -14.85 15.57
C ALA A 148 3.56 -16.12 16.45
N ALA A 149 2.41 -16.79 16.49
CA ALA A 149 2.20 -18.01 17.25
C ALA A 149 2.71 -19.30 16.54
N SER A 150 3.24 -19.17 15.31
CA SER A 150 3.66 -20.30 14.48
C SER A 150 5.18 -20.41 14.36
N GLY A 151 5.89 -20.12 15.46
CA GLY A 151 7.34 -20.26 15.53
C GLY A 151 7.80 -21.71 15.32
N LYS A 152 9.12 -21.92 15.28
CA LYS A 152 9.78 -23.21 14.97
C LYS A 152 9.28 -24.37 15.86
N ASP A 153 8.98 -24.09 17.11
CA ASP A 153 8.55 -25.09 18.09
C ASP A 153 7.03 -25.20 18.26
N ALA A 154 6.26 -24.51 17.41
CA ALA A 154 4.81 -24.56 17.46
C ALA A 154 4.28 -25.94 17.06
N PRO A 155 3.29 -26.49 17.79
CA PRO A 155 2.71 -27.80 17.48
C PRO A 155 2.00 -27.76 16.12
N LYS A 156 2.09 -28.86 15.37
CA LYS A 156 1.43 -29.03 14.08
C LYS A 156 0.01 -29.61 14.21
N PRO A 157 -1.00 -29.15 13.45
CA PRO A 157 -0.94 -27.96 12.57
C PRO A 157 -0.79 -26.68 13.38
N THR A 158 0.09 -25.77 12.91
CA THR A 158 0.32 -24.48 13.57
C THR A 158 -0.91 -23.56 13.51
N PRO A 159 -0.99 -22.50 14.31
CA PRO A 159 -2.03 -21.46 14.14
C PRO A 159 -2.07 -20.87 12.73
N LEU A 160 -0.91 -20.69 12.09
CA LEU A 160 -0.85 -20.23 10.70
C LEU A 160 -1.40 -21.28 9.73
N ASP A 161 -1.10 -22.57 9.91
CA ASP A 161 -1.64 -23.64 9.05
C ASP A 161 -3.16 -23.65 9.09
N ARG A 162 -3.76 -23.51 10.29
CA ARG A 162 -5.23 -23.44 10.46
C ARG A 162 -5.82 -22.18 9.84
N PHE A 163 -5.14 -21.04 10.02
CA PHE A 163 -5.57 -19.78 9.40
C PHE A 163 -5.58 -19.90 7.87
N LEU A 164 -4.51 -20.43 7.29
CA LEU A 164 -4.40 -20.60 5.84
C LEU A 164 -5.36 -21.67 5.27
N GLU A 165 -5.76 -22.64 6.08
CA GLU A 165 -6.81 -23.59 5.69
C GLU A 165 -8.18 -22.90 5.56
N ALA A 166 -8.51 -22.01 6.49
CA ALA A 166 -9.74 -21.23 6.48
C ALA A 166 -9.72 -20.07 5.46
N HIS A 167 -8.53 -19.62 5.02
CA HIS A 167 -8.35 -18.46 4.14
C HIS A 167 -7.52 -18.84 2.90
N PRO A 168 -8.12 -19.46 1.86
CA PRO A 168 -7.39 -19.93 0.66
C PRO A 168 -6.65 -18.81 -0.09
N ARG A 169 -7.19 -17.57 -0.05
CA ARG A 169 -6.55 -16.39 -0.65
C ARG A 169 -5.27 -16.00 0.09
N ALA A 170 -5.29 -16.03 1.43
CA ALA A 170 -4.09 -15.82 2.24
C ALA A 170 -3.04 -16.89 1.96
N ARG A 171 -3.44 -18.16 1.82
CA ARG A 171 -2.55 -19.25 1.45
C ARG A 171 -1.83 -18.94 0.13
N ARG A 172 -2.56 -18.49 -0.92
CA ARG A 172 -1.98 -18.11 -2.21
C ARG A 172 -0.88 -17.05 -2.04
N VAL A 173 -1.12 -16.00 -1.25
CA VAL A 173 -0.16 -14.93 -1.01
C VAL A 173 1.06 -15.41 -0.22
N VAL A 174 0.84 -16.22 0.82
CA VAL A 174 1.91 -16.70 1.70
C VAL A 174 2.83 -17.69 0.97
N THR A 175 2.25 -18.57 0.13
CA THR A 175 3.01 -19.61 -0.60
C THR A 175 3.52 -19.15 -1.96
N ALA A 176 3.10 -17.98 -2.43
CA ALA A 176 3.60 -17.45 -3.70
C ALA A 176 5.12 -17.24 -3.67
N PRO A 177 5.82 -17.50 -4.77
CA PRO A 177 7.23 -17.16 -4.90
C PRO A 177 7.46 -15.66 -4.64
N LYS A 178 8.52 -15.36 -3.90
CA LYS A 178 8.97 -13.98 -3.62
C LYS A 178 10.38 -13.81 -4.19
N PRO A 179 10.49 -13.70 -5.53
CA PRO A 179 11.80 -13.58 -6.16
C PRO A 179 12.48 -12.28 -5.71
N VAL A 180 13.78 -12.31 -5.61
CA VAL A 180 14.57 -11.14 -5.25
C VAL A 180 14.86 -10.35 -6.54
N PRO A 181 14.46 -9.06 -6.64
CA PRO A 181 14.74 -8.27 -7.83
C PRO A 181 16.22 -7.95 -7.95
N ALA A 182 16.70 -7.76 -9.17
CA ALA A 182 18.07 -7.29 -9.41
C ALA A 182 18.26 -5.81 -9.01
N SER A 183 17.17 -5.04 -8.94
CA SER A 183 17.09 -3.64 -8.57
C SER A 183 15.67 -3.29 -8.17
N PHE A 184 15.45 -2.31 -7.29
CA PHE A 184 14.14 -1.67 -7.13
C PHE A 184 13.59 -1.12 -8.46
N ALA A 185 14.46 -0.72 -9.37
CA ALA A 185 14.08 -0.20 -10.69
C ALA A 185 13.72 -1.28 -11.72
N THR A 186 13.72 -2.55 -11.33
CA THR A 186 13.36 -3.69 -12.20
C THR A 186 12.30 -4.61 -11.57
N GLU A 187 11.54 -4.09 -10.62
CA GLU A 187 10.43 -4.79 -9.96
C GLU A 187 9.13 -4.01 -10.21
N PRO A 188 8.06 -4.64 -10.71
CA PRO A 188 6.77 -4.00 -10.82
C PRO A 188 6.10 -3.89 -9.46
N ASP A 189 5.38 -2.79 -9.21
CA ASP A 189 4.61 -2.59 -7.99
C ASP A 189 3.12 -2.42 -8.30
N TYR A 190 2.26 -2.89 -7.41
CA TYR A 190 0.81 -2.97 -7.57
C TYR A 190 0.10 -2.26 -6.41
N GLY A 191 -0.78 -1.32 -6.74
CA GLY A 191 -1.79 -0.81 -5.83
C GLY A 191 -2.91 -1.85 -5.70
N VAL A 192 -3.01 -2.49 -4.54
CA VAL A 192 -3.95 -3.61 -4.34
C VAL A 192 -5.39 -3.15 -4.08
N ASN A 193 -5.59 -1.93 -3.59
CA ASN A 193 -6.91 -1.35 -3.40
C ASN A 193 -7.38 -0.67 -4.68
N ALA A 194 -8.69 -0.66 -4.91
CA ALA A 194 -9.29 0.10 -6.00
C ALA A 194 -9.58 1.55 -5.57
N PHE A 195 -9.61 2.43 -6.56
CA PHE A 195 -10.01 3.82 -6.42
C PHE A 195 -10.99 4.18 -7.54
N GLU A 196 -11.88 5.11 -7.26
CA GLU A 196 -12.74 5.70 -8.27
C GLU A 196 -12.06 6.92 -8.89
N PHE A 197 -11.99 6.94 -10.20
CA PHE A 197 -11.41 8.01 -10.99
C PHE A 197 -12.52 8.71 -11.76
N THR A 198 -12.69 10.02 -11.55
CA THR A 198 -13.71 10.83 -12.20
C THR A 198 -13.05 11.87 -13.11
N ASN A 199 -13.40 11.85 -14.40
CA ASN A 199 -12.88 12.79 -15.37
C ASN A 199 -13.64 14.13 -15.37
N ALA A 200 -13.25 15.08 -16.24
CA ALA A 200 -13.84 16.42 -16.32
C ALA A 200 -15.33 16.39 -16.74
N GLU A 201 -15.76 15.35 -17.47
CA GLU A 201 -17.15 15.16 -17.89
C GLU A 201 -18.01 14.47 -16.81
N GLY A 202 -17.44 14.17 -15.62
CA GLY A 202 -18.13 13.50 -14.53
C GLY A 202 -18.26 11.99 -14.72
N LYS A 203 -17.55 11.39 -15.66
CA LYS A 203 -17.56 9.94 -15.86
C LYS A 203 -16.62 9.28 -14.84
N ALA A 204 -17.18 8.47 -13.96
CA ALA A 204 -16.45 7.72 -12.96
C ALA A 204 -16.08 6.30 -13.46
N ARG A 205 -14.89 5.80 -13.06
CA ARG A 205 -14.40 4.45 -13.34
C ARG A 205 -13.55 3.94 -12.18
N LEU A 206 -13.78 2.71 -11.75
CA LEU A 206 -12.97 2.05 -10.75
C LEU A 206 -11.73 1.41 -11.37
N GLY A 207 -10.59 1.49 -10.66
CA GLY A 207 -9.33 0.96 -11.16
C GLY A 207 -8.27 0.80 -10.07
N ARG A 208 -7.21 0.06 -10.39
CA ARG A 208 -6.05 -0.20 -9.53
C ARG A 208 -4.76 0.28 -10.18
N TYR A 209 -3.90 0.92 -9.41
CA TYR A 209 -2.60 1.37 -9.89
C TYR A 209 -1.65 0.21 -10.17
N ARG A 210 -0.84 0.34 -11.22
CA ARG A 210 0.31 -0.48 -11.52
C ARG A 210 1.48 0.42 -11.86
N LEU A 211 2.62 0.19 -11.23
CA LEU A 211 3.86 0.94 -11.45
C LEU A 211 4.84 -0.01 -12.13
N LEU A 212 5.01 0.15 -13.42
CA LEU A 212 5.70 -0.79 -14.29
C LEU A 212 7.07 -0.22 -14.68
N PRO A 213 8.20 -0.89 -14.31
CA PRO A 213 9.53 -0.40 -14.65
C PRO A 213 9.76 -0.43 -16.17
N GLU A 214 10.19 0.68 -16.76
CA GLU A 214 10.56 0.73 -18.19
C GLU A 214 11.77 -0.16 -18.52
N ALA A 215 12.64 -0.41 -17.53
CA ALA A 215 13.77 -1.32 -17.67
C ALA A 215 13.35 -2.81 -17.75
N GLY A 216 12.03 -3.09 -17.63
CA GLY A 216 11.50 -4.44 -17.55
C GLY A 216 11.75 -5.10 -16.19
N SER A 217 11.14 -6.26 -15.99
CA SER A 217 11.30 -7.05 -14.75
C SER A 217 12.56 -7.90 -14.82
N LYS A 218 13.39 -7.84 -13.76
CA LYS A 218 14.59 -8.67 -13.66
C LYS A 218 14.79 -9.15 -12.23
N PHE A 219 14.87 -10.47 -12.07
CA PHE A 219 15.05 -11.11 -10.77
C PHE A 219 16.35 -11.93 -10.74
N LEU A 220 16.88 -12.09 -9.54
CA LEU A 220 18.04 -12.90 -9.25
C LEU A 220 17.61 -14.35 -8.96
N SER A 221 18.45 -15.31 -9.27
CA SER A 221 18.33 -16.65 -8.72
C SER A 221 18.60 -16.61 -7.20
N ALA A 222 18.17 -17.65 -6.48
CA ALA A 222 18.42 -17.75 -5.04
C ALA A 222 19.93 -17.74 -4.72
N GLU A 223 20.76 -18.37 -5.59
CA GLU A 223 22.21 -18.39 -5.43
C GLU A 223 22.84 -17.01 -5.65
N GLU A 224 22.38 -16.25 -6.65
CA GLU A 224 22.85 -14.89 -6.91
C GLU A 224 22.44 -13.95 -5.77
N ALA A 225 21.18 -14.06 -5.29
CA ALA A 225 20.67 -13.25 -4.19
C ALA A 225 21.45 -13.48 -2.89
N ALA A 226 21.79 -14.74 -2.57
CA ALA A 226 22.53 -15.12 -1.37
C ALA A 226 23.97 -14.57 -1.34
N LYS A 227 24.54 -14.26 -2.51
CA LYS A 227 25.89 -13.69 -2.65
C LYS A 227 25.91 -12.16 -2.59
N ARG A 228 24.75 -11.50 -2.55
CA ARG A 228 24.67 -10.04 -2.55
C ARG A 228 24.97 -9.45 -1.17
N PRO A 229 25.59 -8.27 -1.10
CA PRO A 229 25.69 -7.50 0.14
C PRO A 229 24.32 -7.24 0.74
N ARG A 230 24.29 -6.96 2.07
CA ARG A 230 23.05 -6.72 2.83
C ARG A 230 22.16 -5.67 2.18
N ASP A 231 22.71 -4.57 1.73
CA ASP A 231 22.00 -3.37 1.29
C ASP A 231 22.08 -3.18 -0.24
N PHE A 232 22.26 -4.29 -0.97
CA PHE A 232 22.60 -4.25 -2.40
C PHE A 232 21.55 -3.53 -3.26
N LEU A 233 20.26 -3.57 -2.89
CA LEU A 233 19.22 -2.87 -3.64
C LEU A 233 19.32 -1.36 -3.51
N ILE A 234 19.71 -0.87 -2.32
CA ILE A 234 19.92 0.56 -2.06
C ILE A 234 21.18 1.05 -2.77
N ASP A 235 22.23 0.24 -2.77
CA ASP A 235 23.50 0.55 -3.42
C ASP A 235 23.36 0.54 -4.95
N GLU A 236 22.77 -0.52 -5.52
CA GLU A 236 22.49 -0.65 -6.96
C GLU A 236 21.62 0.50 -7.47
N LEU A 237 20.55 0.85 -6.71
CA LEU A 237 19.73 1.99 -7.06
C LEU A 237 20.53 3.29 -7.11
N GLY A 238 21.42 3.52 -6.14
CA GLY A 238 22.31 4.68 -6.11
C GLY A 238 23.23 4.74 -7.33
N GLU A 239 23.88 3.63 -7.67
CA GLU A 239 24.74 3.51 -8.85
C GLU A 239 23.97 3.71 -10.16
N ARG A 240 22.75 3.14 -10.24
CA ARG A 240 21.86 3.31 -11.40
C ARG A 240 21.47 4.76 -11.60
N LEU A 241 21.03 5.45 -10.54
CA LEU A 241 20.60 6.85 -10.59
C LEU A 241 21.75 7.81 -10.91
N ALA A 242 23.00 7.46 -10.60
CA ALA A 242 24.18 8.21 -11.03
C ALA A 242 24.40 8.15 -12.56
N ARG A 243 23.88 7.11 -13.24
CA ARG A 243 23.97 6.96 -14.70
C ARG A 243 22.77 7.55 -15.44
N GLY A 244 21.66 7.77 -14.75
CA GLY A 244 20.43 8.32 -15.30
C GLY A 244 19.19 7.94 -14.52
N PRO A 245 18.05 8.52 -14.82
CA PRO A 245 16.82 8.28 -14.07
C PRO A 245 16.30 6.84 -14.25
N ALA A 246 15.77 6.27 -13.17
CA ALA A 246 14.96 5.07 -13.24
C ALA A 246 13.51 5.46 -13.52
N ARG A 247 12.90 4.84 -14.54
CA ARG A 247 11.57 5.22 -15.02
C ARG A 247 10.55 4.13 -14.82
N PHE A 248 9.34 4.57 -14.42
CA PHE A 248 8.18 3.70 -14.23
C PHE A 248 7.00 4.28 -14.99
N ARG A 249 6.36 3.48 -15.82
CA ARG A 249 5.05 3.80 -16.35
C ARG A 249 4.01 3.57 -15.25
N ILE A 250 3.25 4.59 -14.92
CA ILE A 250 2.10 4.45 -14.01
C ILE A 250 0.86 4.24 -14.88
N VAL A 251 0.19 3.12 -14.69
CA VAL A 251 -1.06 2.79 -15.37
C VAL A 251 -2.15 2.46 -14.35
N VAL A 252 -3.41 2.67 -14.73
CA VAL A 252 -4.57 2.18 -14.00
C VAL A 252 -5.18 1.03 -14.77
N GLN A 253 -5.23 -0.14 -14.18
CA GLN A 253 -6.03 -1.26 -14.65
C GLN A 253 -7.48 -1.00 -14.24
N LEU A 254 -8.38 -0.99 -15.21
CA LEU A 254 -9.78 -0.68 -14.99
C LEU A 254 -10.57 -1.93 -14.61
N ALA A 255 -11.49 -1.77 -13.67
CA ALA A 255 -12.41 -2.83 -13.30
C ALA A 255 -13.31 -3.21 -14.49
N GLY A 256 -13.47 -4.50 -14.69
CA GLY A 256 -14.46 -5.09 -15.59
C GLY A 256 -15.74 -5.49 -14.83
N GLU A 257 -16.73 -5.94 -15.57
CA GLU A 257 -17.95 -6.47 -14.97
C GLU A 257 -17.62 -7.67 -14.06
N GLY A 258 -18.16 -7.66 -12.84
CA GLY A 258 -17.96 -8.69 -11.83
C GLY A 258 -16.66 -8.62 -11.06
N ASP A 259 -15.73 -7.71 -11.38
CA ASP A 259 -14.51 -7.54 -10.59
C ASP A 259 -14.82 -6.94 -9.22
N LYS A 260 -14.23 -7.51 -8.17
CA LYS A 260 -14.36 -6.99 -6.80
C LYS A 260 -13.50 -5.75 -6.63
N THR A 261 -14.13 -4.64 -6.29
CA THR A 261 -13.47 -3.34 -6.08
C THR A 261 -13.31 -2.99 -4.60
N ASP A 262 -13.91 -3.79 -3.74
CA ASP A 262 -13.96 -3.71 -2.29
C ASP A 262 -13.14 -4.80 -1.57
N ASP A 263 -12.38 -5.61 -2.32
CA ASP A 263 -11.63 -6.75 -1.79
C ASP A 263 -10.21 -6.81 -2.41
N ALA A 264 -9.21 -6.41 -1.64
CA ALA A 264 -7.80 -6.41 -2.06
C ALA A 264 -7.19 -7.83 -2.23
N THR A 265 -7.88 -8.88 -1.78
CA THR A 265 -7.42 -10.27 -1.95
C THR A 265 -7.72 -10.82 -3.35
N GLU A 266 -8.66 -10.18 -4.05
CA GLU A 266 -9.02 -10.56 -5.42
C GLU A 266 -8.03 -9.94 -6.43
N VAL A 267 -7.47 -10.77 -7.27
CA VAL A 267 -6.63 -10.35 -8.38
C VAL A 267 -7.50 -10.28 -9.63
N TRP A 268 -7.52 -9.11 -10.26
CA TRP A 268 -8.26 -8.96 -11.51
C TRP A 268 -7.50 -9.61 -12.67
N PRO A 269 -8.21 -10.11 -13.69
CA PRO A 269 -7.60 -10.66 -14.90
C PRO A 269 -6.61 -9.68 -15.55
N ASP A 270 -5.49 -10.20 -16.06
CA ASP A 270 -4.43 -9.37 -16.64
C ASP A 270 -4.82 -8.72 -17.97
N ASP A 271 -5.87 -9.22 -18.65
CA ASP A 271 -6.42 -8.69 -19.89
C ASP A 271 -7.38 -7.51 -19.70
N ARG A 272 -7.61 -7.07 -18.48
CA ARG A 272 -8.43 -5.88 -18.21
C ARG A 272 -7.82 -4.64 -18.87
N PRO A 273 -8.66 -3.74 -19.45
CA PRO A 273 -8.17 -2.52 -20.06
C PRO A 273 -7.33 -1.70 -19.08
N THR A 274 -6.32 -1.04 -19.60
CA THR A 274 -5.47 -0.13 -18.84
C THR A 274 -5.50 1.28 -19.43
N VAL A 275 -5.35 2.28 -18.57
CA VAL A 275 -5.13 3.67 -18.96
C VAL A 275 -3.78 4.11 -18.43
N GLU A 276 -2.91 4.59 -19.31
CA GLU A 276 -1.62 5.14 -18.91
C GLU A 276 -1.83 6.52 -18.29
N LEU A 277 -1.34 6.70 -17.05
CA LEU A 277 -1.36 7.99 -16.37
C LEU A 277 -0.13 8.83 -16.71
N GLY A 278 1.00 8.20 -16.99
CA GLY A 278 2.26 8.87 -17.32
C GLY A 278 3.49 8.13 -16.85
N VAL A 279 4.61 8.86 -16.87
CA VAL A 279 5.93 8.33 -16.50
C VAL A 279 6.45 9.02 -15.25
N LEU A 280 6.78 8.23 -14.25
CA LEU A 280 7.53 8.65 -13.07
C LEU A 280 9.01 8.43 -13.32
N SER A 281 9.80 9.51 -13.32
CA SER A 281 11.24 9.50 -13.42
C SER A 281 11.86 9.70 -12.03
N VAL A 282 12.47 8.66 -11.47
CA VAL A 282 13.23 8.73 -10.22
C VAL A 282 14.63 9.22 -10.56
N THR A 283 15.03 10.36 -10.02
CA THR A 283 16.22 11.11 -10.50
C THR A 283 17.42 11.04 -9.58
N GLY A 284 17.23 10.75 -8.28
CA GLY A 284 18.33 10.66 -7.34
C GLY A 284 17.89 10.28 -5.94
N LYS A 285 18.79 9.72 -5.14
CA LYS A 285 18.59 9.54 -3.70
C LYS A 285 18.63 10.91 -3.02
N VAL A 286 17.77 11.15 -2.03
CA VAL A 286 17.89 12.37 -1.20
C VAL A 286 19.13 12.27 -0.30
N ALA A 287 19.80 13.39 -0.07
CA ALA A 287 21.10 13.42 0.62
C ALA A 287 21.03 12.79 2.03
N ASP A 288 20.00 13.12 2.81
CA ASP A 288 19.71 12.48 4.11
C ASP A 288 18.42 11.67 4.00
N SER A 289 18.52 10.47 3.40
CA SER A 289 17.40 9.55 3.27
C SER A 289 16.82 9.13 4.63
N ASP A 290 17.65 8.99 5.65
CA ASP A 290 17.21 8.54 6.98
C ASP A 290 16.37 9.60 7.70
N ALA A 291 16.81 10.86 7.70
CA ALA A 291 16.02 11.96 8.22
C ALA A 291 14.71 12.13 7.42
N ALA A 292 14.78 12.04 6.09
CA ALA A 292 13.60 12.09 5.23
C ALA A 292 12.62 10.94 5.55
N GLN A 293 13.11 9.72 5.75
CA GLN A 293 12.28 8.57 6.13
C GLN A 293 11.58 8.76 7.48
N ARG A 294 12.27 9.33 8.47
CA ARG A 294 11.67 9.62 9.78
C ARG A 294 10.53 10.64 9.69
N ALA A 295 10.69 11.67 8.88
CA ALA A 295 9.69 12.73 8.69
C ALA A 295 8.51 12.28 7.81
N LEU A 296 8.76 11.46 6.80
CA LEU A 296 7.83 11.12 5.74
C LEU A 296 6.80 10.07 6.19
N ALA A 297 5.52 10.35 5.93
CA ALA A 297 4.45 9.37 6.04
C ALA A 297 3.59 9.45 4.78
N PHE A 298 3.46 8.33 4.09
CA PHE A 298 2.51 8.15 3.01
C PHE A 298 1.16 7.73 3.58
N ASP A 299 0.09 8.02 2.82
CA ASP A 299 -1.27 7.62 3.18
C ASP A 299 -2.06 7.35 1.89
N PRO A 300 -2.62 6.14 1.69
CA PRO A 300 -3.41 5.85 0.50
C PRO A 300 -4.68 6.70 0.40
N LEU A 301 -5.09 7.35 1.48
CA LEU A 301 -6.23 8.28 1.52
C LEU A 301 -5.82 9.77 1.42
N HIS A 302 -4.56 10.09 1.11
CA HIS A 302 -4.20 11.41 0.62
C HIS A 302 -4.64 11.55 -0.84
N LEU A 303 -5.93 11.76 -1.03
CA LEU A 303 -6.61 11.85 -2.31
C LEU A 303 -6.82 13.32 -2.72
N VAL A 304 -7.17 13.52 -3.97
CA VAL A 304 -7.47 14.84 -4.58
C VAL A 304 -8.73 14.75 -5.41
N ASP A 305 -9.35 15.89 -5.71
CA ASP A 305 -10.53 15.94 -6.58
C ASP A 305 -10.29 15.16 -7.87
N GLY A 306 -11.23 14.28 -8.21
CA GLY A 306 -11.15 13.35 -9.33
C GLY A 306 -10.55 11.98 -9.00
N ILE A 307 -10.18 11.73 -7.73
CA ILE A 307 -9.78 10.40 -7.25
C ILE A 307 -10.39 10.18 -5.86
N GLU A 308 -11.21 9.15 -5.72
CA GLU A 308 -11.90 8.80 -4.47
C GLU A 308 -11.57 7.35 -4.06
N ALA A 309 -11.73 7.05 -2.78
CA ALA A 309 -11.58 5.69 -2.28
C ALA A 309 -12.75 4.82 -2.77
N SER A 310 -12.48 3.56 -3.08
CA SER A 310 -13.54 2.55 -3.20
C SER A 310 -14.07 2.15 -1.82
N ASP A 311 -15.07 1.27 -1.79
CA ASP A 311 -15.63 0.71 -0.55
C ASP A 311 -14.71 -0.34 0.11
N ASP A 312 -13.44 -0.46 -0.31
CA ASP A 312 -12.47 -1.40 0.27
C ASP A 312 -12.14 -1.03 1.73
N PRO A 313 -12.56 -1.85 2.72
CA PRO A 313 -12.40 -1.53 4.14
C PRO A 313 -10.93 -1.43 4.58
N LEU A 314 -10.01 -2.03 3.83
CA LEU A 314 -8.58 -1.93 4.13
C LEU A 314 -8.02 -0.52 3.92
N LEU A 315 -8.62 0.32 3.09
CA LEU A 315 -8.12 1.69 2.85
C LEU A 315 -8.11 2.51 4.15
N GLU A 316 -9.22 2.53 4.88
CA GLU A 316 -9.33 3.25 6.16
C GLU A 316 -8.43 2.63 7.24
N VAL A 317 -8.40 1.29 7.33
CA VAL A 317 -7.54 0.58 8.28
C VAL A 317 -6.07 0.88 8.02
N ARG A 318 -5.63 0.86 6.76
CA ARG A 318 -4.24 1.18 6.37
C ARG A 318 -3.87 2.60 6.77
N SER A 319 -4.73 3.59 6.47
CA SER A 319 -4.51 4.98 6.84
C SER A 319 -4.34 5.14 8.35
N ALA A 320 -5.24 4.53 9.15
CA ALA A 320 -5.19 4.56 10.60
C ALA A 320 -3.94 3.88 11.18
N VAL A 321 -3.56 2.70 10.67
CA VAL A 321 -2.35 1.96 11.07
C VAL A 321 -1.09 2.78 10.76
N TYR A 322 -1.02 3.44 9.60
CA TYR A 322 0.11 4.29 9.23
C TYR A 322 0.21 5.51 10.14
N ALA A 323 -0.92 6.10 10.55
CA ALA A 323 -0.95 7.21 11.51
C ALA A 323 -0.42 6.77 12.90
N VAL A 324 -0.81 5.60 13.39
CA VAL A 324 -0.30 5.02 14.66
C VAL A 324 1.20 4.76 14.56
N SER A 325 1.66 4.08 13.50
CA SER A 325 3.08 3.79 13.27
C SER A 325 3.91 5.07 13.21
N ARG A 326 3.38 6.14 12.56
CA ARG A 326 4.03 7.45 12.50
C ARG A 326 4.15 8.11 13.87
N ARG A 327 3.08 8.11 14.68
CA ARG A 327 3.12 8.66 16.05
C ARG A 327 4.19 7.99 16.88
N ARG A 328 4.18 6.63 16.92
CA ARG A 328 5.11 5.84 17.72
C ARG A 328 6.57 6.03 17.30
N ARG A 329 6.82 6.17 16.00
CA ARG A 329 8.16 6.43 15.45
C ARG A 329 8.74 7.79 15.86
N LYS A 330 7.88 8.79 16.06
CA LYS A 330 8.31 10.14 16.45
C LYS A 330 8.56 10.28 17.97
N SER A 331 7.94 9.43 18.77
CA SER A 331 8.03 9.47 20.24
C SER A 331 9.11 8.55 20.81
N GLY A 332 9.84 7.82 20.01
CA GLY A 332 10.98 6.98 20.37
C GLY A 332 12.23 7.36 19.62
#